data_fcb25e91c8f7674350c03afb6fbfd1c2
#
_entry.id   fcb25e91c8f7674350c03afb6fbfd1c2
#
_cell.length_a   1.000
_cell.length_b   1.000
_cell.length_c   1.000
_cell.angle_alpha   90.00
_cell.angle_beta   90.00
_cell.angle_gamma   90.00
#
_symmetry.space_group_name_H-M   'P 1'
#
loop_
_entity.id
_entity.type
_entity.pdbx_description
1 polymer ?
#
loop_
_entity_poly.entity_id
_entity_poly.type
_entity_poly.pdbx_seq_one_letter_code
_entity_poly.pdbx_strand_id
1 'polypeptide(L)'
;QMWNGGTIPKDKYPSIDSRHLYLNHFDPIDGVVATFNHIICGVHESDSNKIGATLCNWPDRKVAKEEDLINMNAVYPVMLSFSERCWRGGGWKNYASDIGIPGTEKYNAFVYFEQRLLAHKFKYFKNESFPYVKQSNIKWSLIGPFDNGGETEKKFAPEFKPYKDTAILHRYPKLYGGTIWLRHFWDPMIQSHVTQQEDSATYYALTKFWADNDGYKKCWIGFNNLSRSTATDSPPLGAWDDKNSAIWVNGKMIAPPHWTRAGQKGDSEIALVDEGYEYRTPTTIVLKRGWNTILVKCPVGSFKAKDWQNQVKWMF
;
A
#
# COMPACT_ATOMS: atom_id res chain seq x y z
N GLN A 1 16.40 10.70 -19.63
CA GLN A 1 15.28 9.93 -19.12
C GLN A 1 15.75 8.54 -18.75
N MET A 2 15.51 8.11 -17.53
CA MET A 2 16.03 6.85 -17.01
C MET A 2 14.90 6.02 -16.42
N TRP A 3 14.77 4.82 -16.90
CA TRP A 3 13.92 3.80 -16.32
C TRP A 3 14.67 3.20 -15.14
N ASN A 4 14.03 2.99 -14.00
CA ASN A 4 14.58 2.41 -12.77
C ASN A 4 16.09 2.55 -12.51
N GLY A 5 16.46 3.19 -11.45
CA GLY A 5 17.81 3.14 -10.89
C GLY A 5 18.87 3.98 -11.60
N GLY A 6 18.51 4.80 -12.56
CA GLY A 6 19.44 5.76 -13.12
C GLY A 6 19.86 6.83 -12.11
N THR A 7 21.08 7.30 -12.19
CA THR A 7 21.54 8.45 -11.41
C THR A 7 21.04 9.75 -12.07
N ILE A 8 20.67 10.71 -11.24
CA ILE A 8 20.39 12.06 -11.74
C ILE A 8 21.72 12.66 -12.16
N PRO A 9 21.83 13.17 -13.40
CA PRO A 9 23.04 13.90 -13.82
C PRO A 9 23.29 15.06 -12.85
N LYS A 10 24.53 15.13 -12.34
CA LYS A 10 24.91 16.16 -11.36
C LYS A 10 25.11 17.55 -11.98
N ASP A 11 25.03 17.67 -13.29
CA ASP A 11 25.59 18.79 -14.02
C ASP A 11 24.72 19.31 -15.18
N LYS A 12 25.16 20.33 -15.70
CA LYS A 12 24.95 21.21 -16.88
C LYS A 12 23.78 20.95 -17.84
N TYR A 13 23.18 19.76 -17.87
CA TYR A 13 22.10 19.47 -18.83
C TYR A 13 20.71 19.48 -18.17
N PRO A 14 19.72 20.05 -18.86
CA PRO A 14 18.34 19.93 -18.43
C PRO A 14 17.92 18.48 -18.25
N SER A 15 17.32 18.15 -17.10
CA SER A 15 16.95 16.79 -16.75
C SER A 15 15.47 16.69 -16.42
N ILE A 16 14.85 15.59 -16.87
CA ILE A 16 13.50 15.19 -16.48
C ILE A 16 13.60 13.88 -15.70
N ASP A 17 13.02 13.85 -14.52
CA ASP A 17 12.99 12.68 -13.65
C ASP A 17 11.83 11.76 -14.04
N SER A 18 12.12 10.51 -14.39
CA SER A 18 11.12 9.48 -14.63
C SER A 18 11.38 8.23 -13.79
N ARG A 19 12.17 8.37 -12.71
CA ARG A 19 12.54 7.24 -11.85
C ARG A 19 11.43 6.98 -10.83
N HIS A 20 11.02 5.70 -10.74
CA HIS A 20 10.04 5.25 -9.75
C HIS A 20 8.69 6.00 -9.74
N LEU A 21 8.36 6.66 -10.84
CA LEU A 21 7.10 7.36 -11.03
C LEU A 21 6.19 6.57 -11.97
N TYR A 22 5.87 5.33 -11.54
CA TYR A 22 5.06 4.39 -12.31
C TYR A 22 3.79 4.05 -11.55
N LEU A 23 2.64 4.35 -12.14
CA LEU A 23 1.33 4.08 -11.56
C LEU A 23 1.05 2.58 -11.38
N ASN A 24 1.62 1.77 -12.26
CA ASN A 24 1.43 0.33 -12.28
C ASN A 24 2.35 -0.45 -11.33
N HIS A 25 3.19 0.21 -10.53
CA HIS A 25 4.09 -0.43 -9.58
C HIS A 25 3.63 -0.36 -8.13
N PHE A 26 2.65 0.48 -7.84
CA PHE A 26 2.13 0.70 -6.49
C PHE A 26 0.62 0.48 -6.46
N ASP A 27 0.12 0.13 -5.30
CA ASP A 27 -1.31 0.17 -5.06
C ASP A 27 -1.81 1.63 -5.08
N PRO A 28 -3.05 1.90 -5.44
CA PRO A 28 -3.56 3.25 -5.60
C PRO A 28 -3.38 4.15 -4.37
N ILE A 29 -3.59 3.61 -3.18
CA ILE A 29 -3.42 4.35 -1.92
C ILE A 29 -1.93 4.60 -1.66
N ASP A 30 -1.11 3.59 -1.85
CA ASP A 30 0.35 3.67 -1.69
C ASP A 30 0.99 4.57 -2.75
N GLY A 31 0.55 4.48 -3.99
CA GLY A 31 1.02 5.32 -5.09
C GLY A 31 0.87 6.81 -4.81
N VAL A 32 -0.21 7.22 -4.15
CA VAL A 32 -0.40 8.61 -3.71
C VAL A 32 0.66 9.02 -2.71
N VAL A 33 0.92 8.18 -1.70
CA VAL A 33 1.89 8.48 -0.65
C VAL A 33 3.32 8.43 -1.18
N ALA A 34 3.65 7.40 -1.94
CA ALA A 34 4.97 7.23 -2.54
C ALA A 34 5.33 8.43 -3.44
N THR A 35 4.39 8.87 -4.26
CA THR A 35 4.57 10.03 -5.13
C THR A 35 4.63 11.34 -4.34
N PHE A 36 3.79 11.49 -3.30
CA PHE A 36 3.85 12.66 -2.41
C PHE A 36 5.20 12.79 -1.70
N ASN A 37 5.80 11.68 -1.36
CA ASN A 37 7.11 11.66 -0.72
C ASN A 37 8.27 11.83 -1.73
N HIS A 38 8.09 11.58 -3.01
CA HIS A 38 9.17 11.59 -4.00
C HIS A 38 9.86 12.96 -4.09
N ILE A 39 11.21 12.96 -4.13
CA ILE A 39 12.01 14.16 -4.34
C ILE A 39 12.35 14.22 -5.82
N ILE A 40 11.60 15.03 -6.56
CA ILE A 40 11.75 15.16 -8.03
C ILE A 40 13.16 15.66 -8.35
N CYS A 41 13.81 14.98 -9.29
CA CYS A 41 15.20 15.22 -9.66
C CYS A 41 16.20 15.22 -8.48
N GLY A 42 15.79 14.75 -7.29
CA GLY A 42 16.63 14.75 -6.08
C GLY A 42 16.90 16.14 -5.50
N VAL A 43 16.13 17.15 -5.88
CA VAL A 43 16.23 18.52 -5.38
C VAL A 43 14.94 18.92 -4.65
N HIS A 44 15.08 19.66 -3.55
CA HIS A 44 13.93 20.10 -2.76
C HIS A 44 13.34 21.44 -3.24
N GLU A 45 14.11 22.19 -3.99
CA GLU A 45 13.74 23.50 -4.48
C GLU A 45 13.95 23.59 -5.99
N SER A 46 13.52 24.67 -6.61
CA SER A 46 13.70 24.89 -8.04
C SER A 46 15.17 24.93 -8.44
N ASP A 47 15.46 24.27 -9.55
CA ASP A 47 16.79 24.23 -10.17
C ASP A 47 16.61 24.39 -11.68
N SER A 48 17.33 25.31 -12.29
CA SER A 48 17.21 25.60 -13.74
C SER A 48 17.49 24.41 -14.65
N ASN A 49 18.27 23.44 -14.15
CA ASN A 49 18.60 22.23 -14.88
C ASN A 49 17.74 21.02 -14.49
N LYS A 50 16.83 21.18 -13.54
CA LYS A 50 15.90 20.13 -13.08
C LYS A 50 14.49 20.55 -13.46
N ILE A 51 14.15 20.32 -14.72
CA ILE A 51 12.98 20.94 -15.35
C ILE A 51 11.67 20.23 -15.12
N GLY A 52 11.68 19.08 -14.41
CA GLY A 52 10.45 18.38 -14.05
C GLY A 52 10.57 16.87 -13.99
N ALA A 53 9.44 16.22 -14.09
CA ALA A 53 9.36 14.77 -14.04
C ALA A 53 8.29 14.23 -14.99
N THR A 54 8.29 12.91 -15.21
CA THR A 54 7.29 12.19 -15.97
C THR A 54 6.64 11.14 -15.09
N LEU A 55 5.33 11.22 -14.94
CA LEU A 55 4.51 10.18 -14.32
C LEU A 55 4.08 9.19 -15.42
N CYS A 56 4.44 7.93 -15.27
CA CYS A 56 4.21 6.90 -16.27
C CYS A 56 3.01 6.02 -15.90
N ASN A 57 2.14 5.80 -16.87
CA ASN A 57 1.05 4.82 -16.77
C ASN A 57 1.23 3.77 -17.87
N TRP A 58 1.67 2.58 -17.49
CA TRP A 58 1.97 1.50 -18.43
C TRP A 58 0.89 0.43 -18.40
N PRO A 59 0.46 -0.08 -19.56
CA PRO A 59 -0.45 -1.19 -19.65
C PRO A 59 0.31 -2.51 -19.53
N ASP A 60 0.93 -2.76 -18.38
CA ASP A 60 1.64 -4.02 -18.14
C ASP A 60 0.69 -5.21 -18.07
N ARG A 61 -0.59 -4.93 -18.10
CA ARG A 61 -1.66 -5.90 -17.99
C ARG A 61 -2.55 -5.81 -19.22
N LYS A 62 -3.04 -6.94 -19.67
CA LYS A 62 -4.01 -6.96 -20.75
C LYS A 62 -5.35 -6.40 -20.25
N VAL A 63 -5.76 -5.29 -20.85
CA VAL A 63 -7.05 -4.65 -20.55
C VAL A 63 -8.00 -4.83 -21.73
N ALA A 64 -9.29 -4.92 -21.45
CA ALA A 64 -10.31 -5.07 -22.48
C ALA A 64 -10.64 -3.75 -23.21
N LYS A 65 -10.49 -2.64 -22.50
CA LYS A 65 -10.77 -1.28 -23.00
C LYS A 65 -9.71 -0.31 -22.50
N GLU A 66 -9.52 0.81 -23.20
CA GLU A 66 -8.57 1.85 -22.79
C GLU A 66 -8.94 2.47 -21.43
N GLU A 67 -10.25 2.62 -21.16
CA GLU A 67 -10.71 3.16 -19.89
C GLU A 67 -10.26 2.31 -18.69
N ASP A 68 -10.00 1.03 -18.90
CA ASP A 68 -9.54 0.13 -17.84
C ASP A 68 -8.13 0.50 -17.35
N LEU A 69 -7.31 1.15 -18.17
CA LEU A 69 -6.02 1.70 -17.73
C LEU A 69 -6.19 2.75 -16.63
N ILE A 70 -7.22 3.56 -16.73
CA ILE A 70 -7.55 4.57 -15.71
C ILE A 70 -8.24 3.91 -14.51
N ASN A 71 -9.06 2.90 -14.76
CA ASN A 71 -9.78 2.19 -13.71
C ASN A 71 -8.88 1.26 -12.88
N MET A 72 -7.86 0.69 -13.48
CA MET A 72 -6.93 -0.24 -12.84
C MET A 72 -5.70 0.43 -12.21
N ASN A 73 -5.38 1.64 -12.64
CA ASN A 73 -4.29 2.43 -12.08
C ASN A 73 -4.85 3.71 -11.44
N ALA A 74 -4.31 4.10 -10.32
CA ALA A 74 -4.75 5.27 -9.56
C ALA A 74 -4.39 6.60 -10.24
N VAL A 75 -4.74 6.76 -11.52
CA VAL A 75 -4.26 7.87 -12.36
C VAL A 75 -4.57 9.22 -11.71
N TYR A 76 -5.83 9.52 -11.46
CA TYR A 76 -6.21 10.84 -10.97
C TYR A 76 -5.68 11.16 -9.57
N PRO A 77 -5.80 10.28 -8.56
CA PRO A 77 -5.26 10.60 -7.25
C PRO A 77 -3.73 10.74 -7.25
N VAL A 78 -3.00 9.90 -7.99
CA VAL A 78 -1.53 9.99 -8.06
C VAL A 78 -1.09 11.18 -8.88
N MET A 79 -1.80 11.54 -9.95
CA MET A 79 -1.53 12.74 -10.74
C MET A 79 -1.61 14.02 -9.89
N LEU A 80 -2.57 14.11 -8.98
CA LEU A 80 -2.65 15.25 -8.04
C LEU A 80 -1.47 15.28 -7.07
N SER A 81 -1.04 14.11 -6.58
CA SER A 81 0.16 13.99 -5.75
C SER A 81 1.43 14.38 -6.50
N PHE A 82 1.54 13.93 -7.74
CA PHE A 82 2.64 14.30 -8.64
C PHE A 82 2.68 15.81 -8.91
N SER A 83 1.52 16.40 -9.22
CA SER A 83 1.40 17.85 -9.44
C SER A 83 1.83 18.65 -8.21
N GLU A 84 1.47 18.19 -7.01
CA GLU A 84 1.93 18.81 -5.76
C GLU A 84 3.46 18.86 -5.67
N ARG A 85 4.14 17.76 -6.03
CA ARG A 85 5.61 17.71 -5.99
C ARG A 85 6.25 18.52 -7.08
N CYS A 86 5.73 18.45 -8.31
CA CYS A 86 6.26 19.25 -9.42
C CYS A 86 6.15 20.77 -9.15
N TRP A 87 5.05 21.20 -8.54
CA TRP A 87 4.77 22.59 -8.31
C TRP A 87 5.44 23.17 -7.06
N ARG A 88 5.42 22.40 -5.95
CA ARG A 88 5.93 22.85 -4.65
C ARG A 88 7.34 22.39 -4.33
N GLY A 89 7.88 21.42 -5.07
CA GLY A 89 9.11 20.75 -4.68
C GLY A 89 8.97 19.96 -3.38
N GLY A 90 10.04 19.81 -2.62
CA GLY A 90 10.07 19.06 -1.36
C GLY A 90 10.07 17.55 -1.59
N GLY A 91 9.58 16.82 -0.61
CA GLY A 91 9.61 15.36 -0.54
C GLY A 91 10.44 14.86 0.64
N TRP A 92 10.45 13.56 0.84
CA TRP A 92 11.19 12.92 1.94
C TRP A 92 11.98 11.73 1.43
N LYS A 93 13.17 11.53 1.97
CA LYS A 93 14.02 10.39 1.60
C LYS A 93 13.55 9.10 2.29
N ASN A 94 13.90 7.98 1.69
CA ASN A 94 13.87 6.64 2.29
C ASN A 94 12.47 6.17 2.74
N TYR A 95 11.48 6.20 1.79
CA TYR A 95 10.15 5.73 2.12
C TYR A 95 9.38 5.25 0.91
N ALA A 96 8.47 4.35 1.10
CA ALA A 96 7.45 4.01 0.12
C ALA A 96 6.09 4.60 0.52
N SER A 97 5.51 4.15 1.60
CA SER A 97 4.14 4.47 2.01
C SER A 97 4.01 5.20 3.34
N ASP A 98 5.11 5.66 3.93
CA ASP A 98 5.11 6.33 5.23
C ASP A 98 4.60 7.78 5.14
N ILE A 99 3.51 8.05 5.84
CA ILE A 99 2.94 9.41 5.96
C ILE A 99 3.44 10.20 7.18
N GLY A 100 4.35 9.62 7.95
CA GLY A 100 4.87 10.22 9.18
C GLY A 100 3.98 9.97 10.41
N ILE A 101 4.36 10.58 11.51
CA ILE A 101 3.70 10.47 12.81
C ILE A 101 3.02 11.81 13.14
N PRO A 102 1.80 11.83 13.73
CA PRO A 102 1.13 13.05 14.14
C PRO A 102 2.03 14.01 14.91
N GLY A 103 2.03 15.27 14.51
CA GLY A 103 2.88 16.33 15.06
C GLY A 103 4.21 16.53 14.32
N THR A 104 4.60 15.63 13.44
CA THR A 104 5.77 15.83 12.57
C THR A 104 5.43 16.68 11.36
N GLU A 105 6.42 17.36 10.81
CA GLU A 105 6.28 18.16 9.58
C GLU A 105 5.72 17.30 8.42
N LYS A 106 6.28 16.12 8.22
CA LYS A 106 5.84 15.17 7.20
C LYS A 106 4.37 14.85 7.30
N TYR A 107 3.92 14.45 8.49
CA TYR A 107 2.52 14.09 8.72
C TYR A 107 1.59 15.28 8.49
N ASN A 108 1.94 16.46 9.02
CA ASN A 108 1.13 17.66 8.86
C ASN A 108 1.03 18.09 7.39
N ALA A 109 2.14 18.01 6.65
CA ALA A 109 2.16 18.30 5.21
C ALA A 109 1.29 17.31 4.42
N PHE A 110 1.36 16.02 4.76
CA PHE A 110 0.52 15.00 4.13
C PHE A 110 -0.97 15.21 4.44
N VAL A 111 -1.34 15.45 5.68
CA VAL A 111 -2.74 15.72 6.08
C VAL A 111 -3.31 16.93 5.34
N TYR A 112 -2.54 18.00 5.23
CA TYR A 112 -2.96 19.19 4.49
C TYR A 112 -3.12 18.91 2.99
N PHE A 113 -2.21 18.14 2.40
CA PHE A 113 -2.35 17.68 1.02
C PHE A 113 -3.57 16.78 0.85
N GLU A 114 -3.76 15.79 1.72
CA GLU A 114 -4.87 14.83 1.65
C GLU A 114 -6.23 15.53 1.72
N GLN A 115 -6.37 16.59 2.52
CA GLN A 115 -7.60 17.39 2.57
C GLN A 115 -7.92 18.00 1.20
N ARG A 116 -6.93 18.55 0.51
CA ARG A 116 -7.09 19.10 -0.84
C ARG A 116 -7.38 18.02 -1.87
N LEU A 117 -6.67 16.90 -1.79
CA LEU A 117 -6.89 15.73 -2.65
C LEU A 117 -8.35 15.27 -2.57
N LEU A 118 -8.88 15.12 -1.36
CA LEU A 118 -10.27 14.71 -1.13
C LEU A 118 -11.27 15.78 -1.59
N ALA A 119 -10.95 17.05 -1.42
CA ALA A 119 -11.77 18.13 -1.98
C ALA A 119 -11.84 18.05 -3.52
N HIS A 120 -10.73 17.77 -4.19
CA HIS A 120 -10.71 17.53 -5.63
C HIS A 120 -11.54 16.29 -6.01
N LYS A 121 -11.40 15.17 -5.29
CA LYS A 121 -12.21 13.97 -5.50
C LYS A 121 -13.69 14.28 -5.54
N PHE A 122 -14.21 14.98 -4.53
CA PHE A 122 -15.65 15.21 -4.39
C PHE A 122 -16.18 16.34 -5.28
N LYS A 123 -15.31 17.23 -5.74
CA LYS A 123 -15.72 18.38 -6.56
C LYS A 123 -15.50 18.15 -8.05
N TYR A 124 -14.29 17.85 -8.44
CA TYR A 124 -13.88 17.81 -9.86
C TYR A 124 -13.88 16.39 -10.44
N PHE A 125 -13.59 15.39 -9.62
CA PHE A 125 -13.50 13.98 -10.04
C PHE A 125 -14.65 13.11 -9.53
N LYS A 126 -15.80 13.69 -9.20
CA LYS A 126 -16.95 12.97 -8.61
C LYS A 126 -17.53 11.87 -9.50
N ASN A 127 -17.31 11.96 -10.81
CA ASN A 127 -17.80 11.01 -11.82
C ASN A 127 -16.66 10.17 -12.44
N GLU A 128 -15.44 10.35 -11.94
CA GLU A 128 -14.26 9.68 -12.47
C GLU A 128 -13.83 8.54 -11.54
N SER A 129 -13.04 7.61 -12.08
CA SER A 129 -12.37 6.61 -11.28
C SER A 129 -11.32 7.28 -10.38
N PHE A 130 -11.62 7.34 -9.09
CA PHE A 130 -10.75 7.96 -8.11
C PHE A 130 -10.56 7.03 -6.90
N PRO A 131 -9.79 5.95 -7.04
CA PRO A 131 -9.60 4.93 -6.02
C PRO A 131 -8.70 5.44 -4.89
N TYR A 132 -9.27 6.26 -4.03
CA TYR A 132 -8.60 6.81 -2.86
C TYR A 132 -9.59 7.05 -1.73
N VAL A 133 -9.18 6.68 -0.52
CA VAL A 133 -9.88 6.98 0.74
C VAL A 133 -8.95 7.69 1.70
N LYS A 134 -9.52 8.46 2.62
CA LYS A 134 -8.73 9.12 3.66
C LYS A 134 -8.00 8.10 4.50
N GLN A 135 -6.68 8.23 4.63
CA GLN A 135 -5.84 7.30 5.36
C GLN A 135 -5.09 7.94 6.54
N SER A 136 -5.01 9.25 6.62
CA SER A 136 -4.27 9.93 7.68
C SER A 136 -4.78 9.63 9.10
N ASN A 137 -6.05 9.21 9.23
CA ASN A 137 -6.64 8.84 10.52
C ASN A 137 -6.44 7.36 10.88
N ILE A 138 -5.92 6.54 9.97
CA ILE A 138 -5.70 5.12 10.22
C ILE A 138 -4.43 4.95 11.03
N LYS A 139 -4.54 4.33 12.18
CA LYS A 139 -3.44 4.12 13.11
C LYS A 139 -3.32 2.64 13.46
N TRP A 140 -2.16 2.09 13.24
CA TRP A 140 -1.86 0.69 13.50
C TRP A 140 -0.96 0.49 14.71
N SER A 141 -1.24 -0.55 15.48
CA SER A 141 -0.33 -1.12 16.47
C SER A 141 0.21 -2.41 15.91
N LEU A 142 1.51 -2.43 15.60
CA LEU A 142 2.18 -3.64 15.12
C LEU A 142 2.57 -4.53 16.30
N ILE A 143 2.34 -5.84 16.19
CA ILE A 143 2.56 -6.85 17.23
C ILE A 143 3.36 -8.00 16.62
N GLY A 144 4.45 -8.36 17.22
CA GLY A 144 5.37 -9.39 16.73
C GLY A 144 6.81 -8.87 16.71
N PRO A 145 7.74 -9.48 15.94
CA PRO A 145 7.53 -10.74 15.22
C PRO A 145 7.30 -11.92 16.14
N PHE A 146 6.55 -12.90 15.65
CA PHE A 146 6.46 -14.22 16.25
C PHE A 146 7.15 -15.22 15.32
N ASP A 147 8.09 -15.97 15.80
CA ASP A 147 8.74 -17.03 15.03
C ASP A 147 7.71 -18.12 14.67
N ASN A 148 7.47 -18.30 13.40
CA ASN A 148 6.57 -19.32 12.88
C ASN A 148 7.31 -20.56 12.35
N GLY A 149 8.67 -20.53 12.29
CA GLY A 149 9.46 -21.63 11.80
C GLY A 149 9.25 -21.95 10.31
N GLY A 150 8.68 -21.00 9.55
CA GLY A 150 8.27 -21.18 8.15
C GLY A 150 6.84 -21.72 7.97
N GLU A 151 6.14 -22.02 9.05
CA GLU A 151 4.75 -22.51 9.07
C GLU A 151 3.81 -21.30 9.14
N THR A 152 3.38 -20.80 7.99
CA THR A 152 2.56 -19.57 7.90
C THR A 152 1.15 -19.74 8.51
N GLU A 153 0.63 -20.95 8.63
CA GLU A 153 -0.64 -21.28 9.28
C GLU A 153 -0.58 -21.22 10.81
N LYS A 154 0.63 -21.24 11.41
CA LYS A 154 0.82 -21.22 12.86
C LYS A 154 0.05 -20.08 13.53
N LYS A 155 -0.59 -20.40 14.65
CA LYS A 155 -1.44 -19.48 15.39
C LYS A 155 -0.73 -18.96 16.63
N PHE A 156 -0.95 -17.67 16.93
CA PHE A 156 -0.35 -17.02 18.10
C PHE A 156 -1.40 -16.32 18.96
N ALA A 157 -1.00 -15.89 20.13
CA ALA A 157 -1.89 -15.32 21.15
C ALA A 157 -2.88 -14.24 20.66
N PRO A 158 -2.53 -13.35 19.71
CA PRO A 158 -3.49 -12.36 19.20
C PRO A 158 -4.76 -12.95 18.57
N GLU A 159 -4.72 -14.18 18.09
CA GLU A 159 -5.88 -14.84 17.47
C GLU A 159 -6.90 -15.37 18.49
N PHE A 160 -6.45 -15.66 19.72
CA PHE A 160 -7.28 -16.38 20.71
C PHE A 160 -7.91 -15.49 21.77
N LYS A 161 -7.37 -14.29 21.97
CA LYS A 161 -7.85 -13.36 23.01
C LYS A 161 -7.96 -11.96 22.44
N PRO A 162 -9.03 -11.20 22.75
CA PRO A 162 -9.02 -9.77 22.48
C PRO A 162 -7.78 -9.21 23.18
N TYR A 163 -6.90 -8.67 22.39
CA TYR A 163 -5.57 -8.30 22.84
C TYR A 163 -5.66 -7.13 23.83
N LYS A 164 -5.42 -7.43 25.10
CA LYS A 164 -5.46 -6.47 26.21
C LYS A 164 -4.08 -6.11 26.75
N ASP A 165 -3.05 -6.84 26.31
CA ASP A 165 -1.69 -6.60 26.80
C ASP A 165 -1.09 -5.37 26.13
N THR A 166 -1.10 -4.28 26.88
CA THR A 166 -0.60 -2.99 26.42
C THR A 166 0.92 -3.00 26.24
N ALA A 167 1.67 -3.84 26.94
CA ALA A 167 3.13 -3.88 26.86
C ALA A 167 3.60 -4.34 25.49
N ILE A 168 2.96 -5.36 24.90
CA ILE A 168 3.30 -5.84 23.56
C ILE A 168 2.82 -4.88 22.47
N LEU A 169 1.73 -4.15 22.69
CA LEU A 169 1.24 -3.10 21.78
C LEU A 169 2.20 -1.90 21.68
N HIS A 170 3.16 -1.77 22.56
CA HIS A 170 4.12 -0.68 22.60
C HIS A 170 5.51 -1.04 22.09
N ARG A 171 5.75 -2.29 21.68
CA ARG A 171 7.06 -2.74 21.20
C ARG A 171 7.52 -1.99 19.93
N TYR A 172 6.58 -1.64 19.08
CA TYR A 172 6.85 -0.88 17.86
C TYR A 172 6.22 0.51 17.93
N PRO A 173 6.80 1.50 17.24
CA PRO A 173 6.15 2.78 17.02
C PRO A 173 4.77 2.57 16.39
N LYS A 174 3.84 3.48 16.62
CA LYS A 174 2.57 3.47 15.92
C LYS A 174 2.81 3.81 14.44
N LEU A 175 2.22 3.03 13.56
CA LEU A 175 2.23 3.26 12.12
C LEU A 175 0.96 3.98 11.72
N TYR A 176 1.05 4.81 10.70
CA TYR A 176 -0.08 5.58 10.19
C TYR A 176 -0.17 5.43 8.68
N GLY A 177 -1.40 5.35 8.16
CA GLY A 177 -1.67 5.22 6.75
C GLY A 177 -2.53 4.03 6.40
N GLY A 178 -2.91 3.94 5.15
CA GLY A 178 -3.75 2.85 4.63
C GLY A 178 -2.95 1.61 4.26
N THR A 179 -1.71 1.78 3.87
CA THR A 179 -0.83 0.68 3.43
C THR A 179 0.39 0.59 4.33
N ILE A 180 0.66 -0.61 4.83
CA ILE A 180 1.81 -0.88 5.70
C ILE A 180 2.72 -1.91 5.02
N TRP A 181 3.89 -1.47 4.64
CA TRP A 181 4.94 -2.31 4.09
C TRP A 181 5.73 -2.96 5.23
N LEU A 182 5.63 -4.28 5.37
CA LEU A 182 6.51 -5.05 6.26
C LEU A 182 7.79 -5.42 5.52
N ARG A 183 7.71 -5.68 4.22
CA ARG A 183 8.85 -5.88 3.33
C ARG A 183 8.48 -5.47 1.91
N HIS A 184 9.30 -4.63 1.30
CA HIS A 184 9.24 -4.36 -0.13
C HIS A 184 10.22 -5.28 -0.88
N PHE A 185 9.86 -5.72 -2.08
CA PHE A 185 10.73 -6.58 -2.89
C PHE A 185 11.99 -5.87 -3.40
N TRP A 186 12.03 -4.55 -3.36
CA TRP A 186 13.22 -3.75 -3.64
C TRP A 186 13.95 -3.23 -2.40
N ASP A 187 13.67 -3.81 -1.25
CA ASP A 187 14.41 -3.48 -0.03
C ASP A 187 15.92 -3.80 -0.20
N PRO A 188 16.84 -2.95 0.20
CA PRO A 188 16.66 -1.69 0.96
C PRO A 188 16.44 -0.43 0.11
N MET A 189 16.31 -0.53 -1.22
CA MET A 189 16.14 0.63 -2.09
C MET A 189 14.82 1.34 -1.81
N ILE A 190 13.75 0.59 -1.59
CA ILE A 190 12.49 1.07 -1.07
C ILE A 190 12.34 0.51 0.34
N GLN A 191 12.40 1.40 1.33
CA GLN A 191 12.37 1.00 2.73
C GLN A 191 10.97 0.63 3.19
N SER A 192 10.95 -0.37 4.04
CA SER A 192 9.75 -0.85 4.71
C SER A 192 9.55 -0.14 6.06
N HIS A 193 8.34 -0.27 6.63
CA HIS A 193 8.04 0.27 7.96
C HIS A 193 8.76 -0.50 9.08
N VAL A 194 9.21 -1.71 8.79
CA VAL A 194 10.01 -2.54 9.72
C VAL A 194 11.47 -2.53 9.26
N THR A 195 12.33 -1.96 10.07
CA THR A 195 13.76 -1.80 9.71
C THR A 195 14.58 -3.08 9.87
N GLN A 196 14.20 -3.95 10.80
CA GLN A 196 14.81 -5.29 10.99
C GLN A 196 13.74 -6.32 10.63
N GLN A 197 13.82 -6.81 9.41
CA GLN A 197 12.88 -7.79 8.90
C GLN A 197 13.40 -9.18 9.21
N GLU A 198 12.53 -9.99 9.80
CA GLU A 198 12.80 -11.40 10.09
C GLU A 198 11.95 -12.24 9.14
N ASP A 199 12.54 -13.19 8.45
CA ASP A 199 11.80 -14.21 7.71
C ASP A 199 11.23 -15.27 8.67
N SER A 200 10.40 -16.16 8.14
CA SER A 200 9.74 -17.20 8.95
C SER A 200 9.02 -16.62 10.17
N ALA A 201 8.37 -15.49 9.98
CA ALA A 201 7.79 -14.71 11.05
C ALA A 201 6.31 -14.36 10.77
N THR A 202 5.58 -14.10 11.84
CA THR A 202 4.20 -13.59 11.77
C THR A 202 4.10 -12.27 12.52
N TYR A 203 3.61 -11.25 11.83
CA TYR A 203 3.16 -10.01 12.46
C TYR A 203 1.65 -9.96 12.54
N TYR A 204 1.16 -9.23 13.52
CA TYR A 204 -0.22 -8.81 13.60
C TYR A 204 -0.27 -7.28 13.62
N ALA A 205 -1.32 -6.74 13.04
CA ALA A 205 -1.58 -5.30 13.09
C ALA A 205 -3.00 -5.07 13.62
N LEU A 206 -3.12 -4.19 14.62
CA LEU A 206 -4.37 -3.85 15.25
C LEU A 206 -4.70 -2.39 15.02
N THR A 207 -5.89 -2.12 14.49
CA THR A 207 -6.45 -0.76 14.47
C THR A 207 -7.78 -0.72 15.20
N LYS A 208 -8.12 0.48 15.69
CA LYS A 208 -9.41 0.79 16.32
C LYS A 208 -10.01 2.01 15.64
N PHE A 209 -11.30 1.97 15.43
CA PHE A 209 -12.03 3.10 14.88
C PHE A 209 -13.44 3.18 15.45
N TRP A 210 -13.99 4.37 15.45
CA TRP A 210 -15.33 4.66 15.95
C TRP A 210 -16.34 4.57 14.82
N ALA A 211 -17.51 3.97 15.11
CA ALA A 211 -18.68 3.99 14.26
C ALA A 211 -19.86 4.62 15.01
N ASP A 212 -20.53 5.57 14.36
CA ASP A 212 -21.67 6.28 14.99
C ASP A 212 -22.91 5.40 15.10
N ASN A 213 -23.04 4.40 14.20
CA ASN A 213 -24.19 3.51 14.13
C ASN A 213 -23.74 2.06 13.89
N ASP A 214 -24.60 1.12 14.30
CA ASP A 214 -24.51 -0.27 13.84
C ASP A 214 -24.75 -0.33 12.33
N GLY A 215 -24.12 -1.29 11.66
CA GLY A 215 -24.41 -1.52 10.24
C GLY A 215 -23.28 -2.11 9.44
N TYR A 216 -23.49 -2.12 8.14
CA TYR A 216 -22.53 -2.59 7.16
C TYR A 216 -21.70 -1.44 6.62
N LYS A 217 -20.41 -1.68 6.47
CA LYS A 217 -19.49 -0.77 5.79
C LYS A 217 -18.71 -1.52 4.73
N LYS A 218 -18.49 -0.85 3.61
CA LYS A 218 -17.61 -1.36 2.54
C LYS A 218 -16.20 -0.86 2.79
N CYS A 219 -15.23 -1.77 2.80
CA CYS A 219 -13.82 -1.48 3.03
C CYS A 219 -12.95 -2.11 1.95
N TRP A 220 -12.02 -1.36 1.44
CA TRP A 220 -10.87 -1.96 0.77
C TRP A 220 -9.91 -2.42 1.85
N ILE A 221 -9.81 -3.71 2.02
CA ILE A 221 -8.98 -4.36 3.02
C ILE A 221 -8.42 -5.65 2.42
N GLY A 222 -7.18 -5.96 2.69
CA GLY A 222 -6.56 -7.17 2.16
C GLY A 222 -5.04 -7.09 2.18
N PHE A 223 -4.44 -7.89 1.32
CA PHE A 223 -3.00 -8.10 1.23
C PHE A 223 -2.55 -7.96 -0.23
N ASN A 224 -1.33 -7.50 -0.42
CA ASN A 224 -0.71 -7.47 -1.74
C ASN A 224 0.64 -8.20 -1.68
N ASN A 225 0.59 -9.49 -1.42
CA ASN A 225 1.73 -10.34 -1.10
C ASN A 225 2.13 -11.31 -2.21
N LEU A 226 1.31 -11.46 -3.24
CA LEU A 226 1.43 -12.58 -4.19
C LEU A 226 2.62 -12.42 -5.12
N SER A 227 2.66 -11.38 -5.89
CA SER A 227 3.69 -11.17 -6.90
C SER A 227 4.34 -9.80 -6.74
N ARG A 228 5.61 -9.72 -7.11
CA ARG A 228 6.26 -8.44 -7.26
C ARG A 228 5.89 -7.74 -8.57
N SER A 229 5.42 -8.49 -9.54
CA SER A 229 5.03 -7.96 -10.84
C SER A 229 3.68 -7.30 -10.77
N THR A 230 3.46 -6.35 -11.65
CA THR A 230 2.15 -5.76 -11.93
C THR A 230 1.17 -6.80 -12.51
N ALA A 231 1.68 -7.83 -13.17
CA ALA A 231 0.92 -9.02 -13.55
C ALA A 231 0.82 -9.96 -12.34
N THR A 232 -0.01 -9.59 -11.37
CA THR A 232 -0.12 -10.32 -10.12
C THR A 232 -0.85 -11.64 -10.27
N ASP A 233 -0.59 -12.55 -9.33
CA ASP A 233 -1.32 -13.79 -9.24
C ASP A 233 -2.64 -13.59 -8.49
N SER A 234 -3.68 -14.30 -8.87
CA SER A 234 -4.92 -14.33 -8.10
C SER A 234 -4.78 -15.24 -6.88
N PRO A 235 -5.31 -14.86 -5.71
CA PRO A 235 -5.27 -15.71 -4.52
C PRO A 235 -5.98 -17.05 -4.74
N PRO A 236 -5.61 -18.08 -3.98
CA PRO A 236 -6.39 -19.32 -3.94
C PRO A 236 -7.83 -19.08 -3.48
N LEU A 237 -8.77 -19.88 -3.95
CA LEU A 237 -10.16 -19.81 -3.51
C LEU A 237 -10.26 -19.97 -1.99
N GLY A 238 -10.96 -19.04 -1.34
CA GLY A 238 -11.14 -19.06 0.10
C GLY A 238 -9.95 -18.56 0.93
N ALA A 239 -8.92 -18.01 0.29
CA ALA A 239 -7.77 -17.43 0.94
C ALA A 239 -7.64 -15.92 0.65
N TRP A 240 -7.01 -15.18 1.54
CA TRP A 240 -6.69 -13.77 1.32
C TRP A 240 -5.47 -13.58 0.42
N ASP A 241 -4.52 -14.51 0.51
CA ASP A 241 -3.27 -14.55 -0.23
C ASP A 241 -2.68 -15.97 -0.22
N ASP A 242 -1.42 -16.11 -0.62
CA ASP A 242 -0.68 -17.37 -0.62
C ASP A 242 0.07 -17.66 0.72
N LYS A 243 -0.15 -16.85 1.76
CA LYS A 243 0.62 -16.89 3.01
C LYS A 243 -0.21 -17.16 4.26
N ASN A 244 -1.46 -17.57 4.11
CA ASN A 244 -2.37 -17.79 5.25
C ASN A 244 -2.66 -16.52 6.07
N SER A 245 -2.63 -15.36 5.43
CA SER A 245 -3.06 -14.11 6.03
C SER A 245 -4.54 -14.14 6.40
N ALA A 246 -4.93 -13.42 7.44
CA ALA A 246 -6.29 -13.44 7.95
C ALA A 246 -6.69 -12.09 8.59
N ILE A 247 -7.98 -11.83 8.63
CA ILE A 247 -8.54 -10.58 9.15
C ILE A 247 -9.70 -10.89 10.08
N TRP A 248 -9.73 -10.20 11.23
CA TRP A 248 -10.84 -10.25 12.19
C TRP A 248 -11.39 -8.84 12.40
N VAL A 249 -12.71 -8.74 12.40
CA VAL A 249 -13.44 -7.54 12.79
C VAL A 249 -14.20 -7.83 14.08
N ASN A 250 -13.93 -7.07 15.14
CA ASN A 250 -14.49 -7.28 16.47
C ASN A 250 -14.32 -8.72 16.99
N GLY A 251 -13.17 -9.33 16.70
CA GLY A 251 -12.84 -10.70 17.09
C GLY A 251 -13.48 -11.80 16.24
N LYS A 252 -14.27 -11.45 15.23
CA LYS A 252 -14.85 -12.41 14.27
C LYS A 252 -14.04 -12.39 12.98
N MET A 253 -13.52 -13.55 12.57
CA MET A 253 -12.83 -13.71 11.30
C MET A 253 -13.79 -13.39 10.16
N ILE A 254 -13.31 -12.63 9.18
CA ILE A 254 -14.06 -12.32 7.95
C ILE A 254 -13.54 -13.15 6.79
N ALA A 255 -14.46 -13.57 5.93
CA ALA A 255 -14.10 -14.33 4.74
C ALA A 255 -13.38 -13.43 3.72
N PRO A 256 -12.40 -13.99 2.98
CA PRO A 256 -11.83 -13.31 1.83
C PRO A 256 -12.88 -13.12 0.73
N PRO A 257 -12.61 -12.23 -0.25
CA PRO A 257 -13.44 -12.10 -1.43
C PRO A 257 -13.56 -13.42 -2.20
N HIS A 258 -14.63 -13.55 -2.98
CA HIS A 258 -14.71 -14.62 -3.97
C HIS A 258 -13.88 -14.21 -5.20
N TRP A 259 -12.73 -14.82 -5.38
CA TRP A 259 -11.85 -14.57 -6.50
C TRP A 259 -12.36 -15.26 -7.76
N THR A 260 -12.59 -14.53 -8.83
CA THR A 260 -13.12 -15.09 -10.09
C THR A 260 -12.08 -15.90 -10.85
N ARG A 261 -10.80 -15.62 -10.62
CA ARG A 261 -9.65 -16.31 -11.20
C ARG A 261 -8.77 -17.00 -10.16
N ALA A 262 -9.40 -17.51 -9.10
CA ALA A 262 -8.71 -18.10 -7.97
C ALA A 262 -7.56 -19.04 -8.38
N GLY A 263 -6.37 -18.79 -7.85
CA GLY A 263 -5.17 -19.59 -8.06
C GLY A 263 -4.49 -19.46 -9.43
N GLN A 264 -5.00 -18.60 -10.32
CA GLN A 264 -4.35 -18.39 -11.61
C GLN A 264 -3.10 -17.54 -11.46
N LYS A 265 -2.06 -17.90 -12.21
CA LYS A 265 -0.85 -17.13 -12.37
C LYS A 265 -1.11 -15.94 -13.30
N GLY A 266 -0.70 -14.77 -12.86
CA GLY A 266 -0.75 -13.58 -13.67
C GLY A 266 0.43 -13.51 -14.64
N ASP A 267 0.20 -12.89 -15.77
CA ASP A 267 1.21 -12.33 -16.64
C ASP A 267 0.67 -11.05 -17.27
N SER A 268 1.55 -10.24 -17.87
CA SER A 268 1.17 -8.94 -18.43
C SER A 268 0.20 -9.03 -19.62
N GLU A 269 0.02 -10.22 -20.18
CA GLU A 269 -0.89 -10.46 -21.32
C GLU A 269 -2.30 -10.89 -20.86
N ILE A 270 -2.49 -11.23 -19.58
CA ILE A 270 -3.79 -11.62 -19.05
C ILE A 270 -4.52 -10.38 -18.52
N ALA A 271 -5.79 -10.26 -18.87
CA ALA A 271 -6.63 -9.20 -18.33
C ALA A 271 -6.80 -9.35 -16.82
N LEU A 272 -6.61 -8.25 -16.11
CA LEU A 272 -6.81 -8.20 -14.67
C LEU A 272 -8.27 -8.30 -14.29
N VAL A 273 -8.56 -9.10 -13.28
CA VAL A 273 -9.90 -9.26 -12.73
C VAL A 273 -9.91 -9.12 -11.20
N ASP A 274 -8.98 -9.75 -10.52
CA ASP A 274 -8.95 -9.83 -9.06
C ASP A 274 -7.69 -9.26 -8.42
N GLU A 275 -6.75 -8.82 -9.22
CA GLU A 275 -5.53 -8.20 -8.73
C GLU A 275 -5.81 -6.82 -8.19
N GLY A 276 -5.13 -6.20 -7.44
CA GLY A 276 -5.38 -4.87 -6.92
C GLY A 276 -6.71 -4.80 -6.18
N TYR A 277 -6.72 -5.22 -4.95
CA TYR A 277 -7.93 -5.22 -4.11
C TYR A 277 -8.61 -3.85 -3.99
N GLU A 278 -7.94 -2.79 -4.37
CA GLU A 278 -8.45 -1.42 -4.42
C GLU A 278 -9.50 -1.22 -5.51
N TYR A 279 -9.42 -1.99 -6.58
CA TYR A 279 -10.31 -1.88 -7.73
C TYR A 279 -11.43 -2.92 -7.73
N ARG A 280 -11.30 -3.93 -6.91
CA ARG A 280 -12.35 -4.93 -6.74
C ARG A 280 -13.52 -4.38 -5.92
N THR A 281 -14.61 -5.09 -5.93
CA THR A 281 -15.73 -4.79 -5.02
C THR A 281 -15.24 -4.77 -3.58
N PRO A 282 -15.45 -3.67 -2.84
CA PRO A 282 -15.02 -3.59 -1.46
C PRO A 282 -15.63 -4.68 -0.59
N THR A 283 -14.85 -5.21 0.33
CA THR A 283 -15.32 -6.20 1.31
C THR A 283 -16.30 -5.56 2.29
N THR A 284 -17.44 -6.19 2.49
CA THR A 284 -18.44 -5.72 3.46
C THR A 284 -18.09 -6.24 4.85
N ILE A 285 -17.97 -5.34 5.81
CA ILE A 285 -17.76 -5.64 7.22
C ILE A 285 -18.94 -5.17 8.07
N VAL A 286 -19.15 -5.83 9.20
CA VAL A 286 -20.21 -5.48 10.17
C VAL A 286 -19.62 -4.68 11.30
N LEU A 287 -20.15 -3.49 11.52
CA LEU A 287 -19.73 -2.60 12.59
C LEU A 287 -20.82 -2.52 13.67
N LYS A 288 -20.36 -2.28 14.90
CA LYS A 288 -21.20 -1.90 16.03
C LYS A 288 -21.02 -0.41 16.33
N ARG A 289 -22.06 0.23 16.80
CA ARG A 289 -21.94 1.60 17.32
C ARG A 289 -20.86 1.62 18.42
N GLY A 290 -19.99 2.61 18.36
CA GLY A 290 -18.87 2.73 19.29
C GLY A 290 -17.57 2.22 18.68
N TRP A 291 -16.66 1.80 19.54
CA TRP A 291 -15.34 1.33 19.14
C TRP A 291 -15.38 -0.05 18.47
N ASN A 292 -14.81 -0.12 17.30
CA ASN A 292 -14.58 -1.35 16.56
C ASN A 292 -13.09 -1.63 16.41
N THR A 293 -12.73 -2.89 16.27
CA THR A 293 -11.35 -3.33 16.08
C THR A 293 -11.22 -4.10 14.77
N ILE A 294 -10.12 -3.88 14.08
CA ILE A 294 -9.65 -4.76 13.00
C ILE A 294 -8.28 -5.30 13.43
N LEU A 295 -8.15 -6.62 13.43
CA LEU A 295 -6.90 -7.34 13.60
C LEU A 295 -6.55 -7.99 12.27
N VAL A 296 -5.32 -7.78 11.84
CA VAL A 296 -4.76 -8.36 10.61
C VAL A 296 -3.63 -9.29 11.01
N LYS A 297 -3.60 -10.51 10.46
CA LYS A 297 -2.48 -11.46 10.55
C LYS A 297 -1.68 -11.40 9.27
N CYS A 298 -0.38 -11.18 9.39
CA CYS A 298 0.56 -11.12 8.27
C CYS A 298 1.70 -12.11 8.50
N PRO A 299 1.59 -13.35 8.09
CA PRO A 299 2.69 -14.31 8.16
C PRO A 299 3.55 -14.25 6.91
N VAL A 300 4.79 -14.68 7.05
CA VAL A 300 5.72 -14.89 5.94
C VAL A 300 6.61 -16.10 6.22
N GLY A 301 6.94 -16.84 5.19
CA GLY A 301 7.96 -17.90 5.25
C GLY A 301 9.35 -17.34 4.98
N SER A 302 10.20 -18.13 4.34
CA SER A 302 11.57 -17.72 4.00
C SER A 302 11.58 -16.60 2.96
N PHE A 303 12.46 -15.62 3.12
CA PHE A 303 12.76 -14.60 2.11
C PHE A 303 13.62 -15.12 0.96
N LYS A 304 14.17 -16.32 1.06
CA LYS A 304 14.97 -16.92 0.00
C LYS A 304 14.12 -17.16 -1.23
N ALA A 305 14.42 -16.45 -2.28
CA ALA A 305 13.84 -16.64 -3.60
C ALA A 305 14.85 -17.25 -4.55
N LYS A 306 14.41 -18.12 -5.48
CA LYS A 306 15.29 -18.73 -6.47
C LYS A 306 15.76 -17.74 -7.53
N ASP A 307 14.95 -16.74 -7.78
CA ASP A 307 15.21 -15.67 -8.74
C ASP A 307 14.58 -14.35 -8.27
N TRP A 308 14.90 -13.27 -8.97
CA TRP A 308 14.40 -11.95 -8.62
C TRP A 308 12.88 -11.78 -8.82
N GLN A 309 12.25 -12.59 -9.64
CA GLN A 309 10.82 -12.54 -9.92
C GLN A 309 9.99 -13.10 -8.76
N ASN A 310 10.59 -13.96 -7.96
CA ASN A 310 9.96 -14.58 -6.79
C ASN A 310 10.35 -13.90 -5.47
N GLN A 311 10.83 -12.67 -5.51
CA GLN A 311 11.14 -11.93 -4.30
C GLN A 311 9.89 -11.71 -3.45
N VAL A 312 10.04 -11.87 -2.15
CA VAL A 312 8.93 -11.79 -1.22
C VAL A 312 8.47 -10.35 -1.05
N LYS A 313 7.21 -10.12 -1.34
CA LYS A 313 6.44 -8.93 -1.02
C LYS A 313 5.59 -9.22 0.20
N TRP A 314 5.55 -8.31 1.17
CA TRP A 314 4.90 -8.56 2.44
C TRP A 314 4.31 -7.24 2.97
N MET A 315 3.02 -7.10 2.80
CA MET A 315 2.29 -5.86 3.11
C MET A 315 0.78 -6.11 3.29
N PHE A 316 0.12 -5.17 3.91
CA PHE A 316 -1.33 -5.11 4.04
C PHE A 316 -1.84 -3.68 3.95
#